data_11a3509207368dad4c252d5adafe2d2f
#
_entry.id   11a3509207368dad4c252d5adafe2d2f
#
_cell.length_a   1.000
_cell.length_b   1.000
_cell.length_c   1.000
_cell.angle_alpha   90.00
_cell.angle_beta   90.00
_cell.angle_gamma   90.00
#
_symmetry.space_group_name_H-M   'P 1'
#
loop_
_entity.id
_entity.type
_entity.pdbx_description
1 polymer ?
#
loop_
_entity_poly.entity_id
_entity_poly.type
_entity_poly.pdbx_seq_one_letter_code
_entity_poly.pdbx_strand_id
1 'polypeptide(L)'
;PKPGRLVLPLVLIGMIATTYTFINRVATNNDLEIEPSVEQVVVEPDEEPISEDTTTTTTTTLPGEVVTYLEEISSEKIQSIDLATKVLEANDKWDNEDITYQEAKDEFANFIEDAQQFVETVSEPGPPTTFAGLVKSHEELKSLAELIFADTEELLEGLTSSDTGERRSAALDSFNNNINLFQEKIDEIVAINTSG
;
A
#
# COMPACT_ATOMS: atom_id res chain seq x y z
N PRO A 1 34.48 -16.71 1.85
CA PRO A 1 33.12 -16.41 2.33
C PRO A 1 32.93 -14.89 2.21
N LYS A 2 32.05 -14.47 1.29
CA LYS A 2 31.73 -13.05 1.09
C LYS A 2 30.81 -12.60 2.23
N PRO A 3 31.10 -11.52 2.97
CA PRO A 3 30.34 -11.10 4.15
C PRO A 3 28.90 -10.67 3.85
N GLY A 4 28.54 -10.35 2.62
CA GLY A 4 27.19 -9.96 2.22
C GLY A 4 26.15 -11.08 2.25
N ARG A 5 26.55 -12.36 2.24
CA ARG A 5 25.65 -13.52 2.21
C ARG A 5 24.86 -13.76 3.51
N LEU A 6 25.30 -13.17 4.62
CA LEU A 6 24.66 -13.34 5.94
C LEU A 6 23.80 -12.14 6.35
N VAL A 7 23.96 -10.97 5.72
CA VAL A 7 23.27 -9.74 6.10
C VAL A 7 21.86 -9.69 5.48
N LEU A 8 21.69 -10.16 4.23
CA LEU A 8 20.42 -10.12 3.51
C LEU A 8 19.30 -10.93 4.20
N PRO A 9 19.50 -12.22 4.57
CA PRO A 9 18.47 -12.97 5.26
C PRO A 9 18.14 -12.43 6.65
N LEU A 10 19.08 -11.75 7.30
CA LEU A 10 18.86 -11.17 8.63
C LEU A 10 17.99 -9.91 8.57
N VAL A 11 18.12 -9.10 7.52
CA VAL A 11 17.27 -7.92 7.27
C VAL A 11 15.86 -8.36 6.90
N LEU A 12 15.71 -9.39 6.05
CA LEU A 12 14.39 -9.91 5.65
C LEU A 12 13.62 -10.52 6.84
N ILE A 13 14.30 -11.26 7.72
CA ILE A 13 13.71 -11.77 8.96
C ILE A 13 13.34 -10.62 9.91
N GLY A 14 14.12 -9.55 9.95
CA GLY A 14 13.83 -8.34 10.74
C GLY A 14 12.57 -7.63 10.27
N MET A 15 12.38 -7.47 8.95
CA MET A 15 11.17 -6.85 8.37
C MET A 15 9.91 -7.68 8.62
N ILE A 16 9.97 -9.00 8.42
CA ILE A 16 8.84 -9.89 8.68
C ILE A 16 8.46 -9.87 10.18
N ALA A 17 9.45 -9.86 11.08
CA ALA A 17 9.20 -9.81 12.52
C ALA A 17 8.57 -8.49 12.98
N THR A 18 8.96 -7.35 12.39
CA THR A 18 8.36 -6.05 12.72
C THR A 18 6.93 -5.92 12.21
N THR A 19 6.64 -6.42 11.01
CA THR A 19 5.29 -6.43 10.46
C THR A 19 4.36 -7.34 11.28
N TYR A 20 4.83 -8.52 11.67
CA TYR A 20 4.04 -9.47 12.47
C TYR A 20 3.74 -8.92 13.88
N THR A 21 4.70 -8.24 14.52
CA THR A 21 4.48 -7.62 15.84
C THR A 21 3.53 -6.42 15.77
N PHE A 22 3.52 -5.67 14.66
CA PHE A 22 2.60 -4.54 14.47
C PHE A 22 1.16 -5.03 14.28
N ILE A 23 0.95 -6.03 13.42
CA ILE A 23 -0.38 -6.64 13.18
C ILE A 23 -0.93 -7.26 14.47
N ASN A 24 -0.10 -7.95 15.24
CA ASN A 24 -0.54 -8.59 16.48
C ASN A 24 -0.87 -7.57 17.58
N ARG A 25 -0.22 -6.40 17.57
CA ARG A 25 -0.47 -5.32 18.54
C ARG A 25 -1.76 -4.56 18.25
N VAL A 26 -2.12 -4.41 16.97
CA VAL A 26 -3.40 -3.80 16.56
C VAL A 26 -4.57 -4.74 16.84
N ALA A 27 -4.40 -6.05 16.63
CA ALA A 27 -5.42 -7.05 16.91
C ALA A 27 -5.71 -7.24 18.41
N THR A 28 -4.74 -6.98 19.28
CA THR A 28 -4.89 -7.19 20.75
C THR A 28 -5.47 -5.97 21.48
N ASN A 29 -5.52 -4.79 20.85
CA ASN A 29 -6.06 -3.57 21.46
C ASN A 29 -7.57 -3.37 21.27
N ASN A 30 -8.26 -4.30 20.62
CA ASN A 30 -9.72 -4.21 20.40
C ASN A 30 -10.57 -4.90 21.49
N ASP A 31 -9.95 -5.46 22.55
CA ASP A 31 -10.68 -5.96 23.72
C ASP A 31 -10.73 -4.88 24.83
N LEU A 32 -11.47 -3.81 24.58
CA LEU A 32 -11.95 -2.94 25.65
C LEU A 32 -13.34 -3.44 26.08
N GLU A 33 -13.31 -4.29 27.07
CA GLU A 33 -14.49 -4.73 27.82
C GLU A 33 -15.08 -3.51 28.55
N ILE A 34 -16.23 -3.04 28.08
CA ILE A 34 -17.01 -1.99 28.75
C ILE A 34 -17.96 -2.71 29.70
N GLU A 35 -17.61 -2.73 30.99
CA GLU A 35 -18.55 -3.14 32.04
C GLU A 35 -19.67 -2.08 32.18
N PRO A 36 -20.95 -2.46 32.19
CA PRO A 36 -22.04 -1.54 32.50
C PRO A 36 -22.14 -1.34 34.00
N SER A 37 -21.71 -0.18 34.49
CA SER A 37 -22.00 0.24 35.87
C SER A 37 -23.45 0.70 35.96
N VAL A 38 -24.30 -0.14 36.55
CA VAL A 38 -25.67 0.20 36.91
C VAL A 38 -25.67 0.80 38.32
N GLU A 39 -25.81 2.10 38.43
CA GLU A 39 -26.14 2.75 39.69
C GLU A 39 -27.56 3.33 39.61
N GLN A 40 -28.47 2.66 40.31
CA GLN A 40 -29.86 3.10 40.48
C GLN A 40 -29.91 4.27 41.48
N VAL A 41 -30.33 5.43 41.01
CA VAL A 41 -30.84 6.50 41.90
C VAL A 41 -32.28 6.76 41.58
N VAL A 42 -33.13 6.39 42.54
CA VAL A 42 -34.58 6.73 42.56
C VAL A 42 -34.71 8.16 43.10
N VAL A 43 -35.29 9.07 42.34
CA VAL A 43 -35.90 10.31 42.84
C VAL A 43 -37.19 10.57 42.04
N GLU A 44 -38.27 10.76 42.77
CA GLU A 44 -39.63 11.06 42.31
C GLU A 44 -39.79 12.50 41.76
N PRO A 45 -40.92 12.85 41.14
CA PRO A 45 -40.99 13.73 39.98
C PRO A 45 -41.25 15.20 40.32
N ASP A 46 -40.69 16.11 39.53
CA ASP A 46 -41.22 17.46 39.39
C ASP A 46 -41.26 17.85 37.89
N GLU A 47 -42.42 18.27 37.43
CA GLU A 47 -42.77 18.52 36.04
C GLU A 47 -42.23 19.87 35.57
N GLU A 48 -41.29 19.90 34.62
CA GLU A 48 -41.13 21.02 33.68
C GLU A 48 -40.76 20.49 32.29
N PRO A 49 -41.18 21.14 31.18
CA PRO A 49 -41.06 20.55 29.83
C PRO A 49 -39.62 20.54 29.32
N ILE A 50 -39.07 19.36 29.26
CA ILE A 50 -37.75 19.12 28.67
C ILE A 50 -37.88 19.29 27.17
N SER A 51 -37.23 20.33 26.67
CA SER A 51 -36.91 20.49 25.25
C SER A 51 -36.11 19.26 24.83
N GLU A 52 -36.70 18.37 24.03
CA GLU A 52 -36.01 17.24 23.42
C GLU A 52 -34.96 17.79 22.45
N ASP A 53 -33.74 17.94 22.95
CA ASP A 53 -32.57 18.13 22.11
C ASP A 53 -32.31 16.79 21.43
N THR A 54 -32.99 16.59 20.31
CA THR A 54 -32.79 15.41 19.45
C THR A 54 -31.40 15.53 18.83
N THR A 55 -30.42 15.00 19.50
CA THR A 55 -29.07 14.82 18.92
C THR A 55 -29.20 13.82 17.78
N THR A 56 -29.52 14.32 16.59
CA THR A 56 -29.55 13.55 15.37
C THR A 56 -28.10 13.17 15.05
N THR A 57 -27.67 11.98 15.46
CA THR A 57 -26.42 11.42 15.00
C THR A 57 -26.57 11.14 13.50
N THR A 58 -26.15 12.08 12.68
CA THR A 58 -26.09 11.91 11.23
C THR A 58 -24.97 10.94 10.93
N THR A 59 -25.27 9.66 10.78
CA THR A 59 -24.32 8.71 10.21
C THR A 59 -24.11 9.10 8.75
N THR A 60 -23.04 9.80 8.45
CA THR A 60 -22.68 10.17 7.08
C THR A 60 -22.19 8.91 6.38
N THR A 61 -23.08 8.26 5.65
CA THR A 61 -22.68 7.15 4.75
C THR A 61 -21.91 7.74 3.58
N LEU A 62 -20.72 7.17 3.28
CA LEU A 62 -19.96 7.56 2.10
C LEU A 62 -20.78 7.42 0.81
N PRO A 63 -20.67 8.35 -0.13
CA PRO A 63 -21.27 8.20 -1.45
C PRO A 63 -20.79 6.91 -2.12
N GLY A 64 -21.70 6.20 -2.81
CA GLY A 64 -21.39 4.91 -3.42
C GLY A 64 -20.23 4.98 -4.42
N GLU A 65 -20.10 6.08 -5.18
CA GLU A 65 -18.99 6.32 -6.10
C GLU A 65 -17.63 6.44 -5.39
N VAL A 66 -17.60 6.99 -4.16
CA VAL A 66 -16.37 7.03 -3.34
C VAL A 66 -16.02 5.64 -2.85
N VAL A 67 -17.01 4.85 -2.41
CA VAL A 67 -16.79 3.46 -1.97
C VAL A 67 -16.19 2.64 -3.10
N THR A 68 -16.77 2.72 -4.32
CA THR A 68 -16.24 2.02 -5.50
C THR A 68 -14.80 2.41 -5.79
N TYR A 69 -14.48 3.71 -5.78
CA TYR A 69 -13.11 4.18 -5.99
C TYR A 69 -12.13 3.65 -4.92
N LEU A 70 -12.52 3.62 -3.64
CA LEU A 70 -11.68 3.07 -2.57
C LEU A 70 -11.44 1.56 -2.71
N GLU A 71 -12.41 0.81 -3.24
CA GLU A 71 -12.27 -0.61 -3.58
C GLU A 71 -11.29 -0.80 -4.76
N GLU A 72 -11.38 0.05 -5.79
CA GLU A 72 -10.49 0.03 -6.97
C GLU A 72 -9.04 0.26 -6.55
N ILE A 73 -8.72 1.35 -5.83
CA ILE A 73 -7.34 1.61 -5.40
C ILE A 73 -6.81 0.55 -4.42
N SER A 74 -7.69 -0.09 -3.64
CA SER A 74 -7.31 -1.21 -2.78
C SER A 74 -6.91 -2.44 -3.61
N SER A 75 -7.55 -2.67 -4.77
CA SER A 75 -7.14 -3.69 -5.73
C SER A 75 -5.80 -3.36 -6.39
N GLU A 76 -5.57 -2.09 -6.73
CA GLU A 76 -4.29 -1.61 -7.27
C GLU A 76 -3.14 -1.80 -6.28
N LYS A 77 -3.39 -1.62 -4.99
CA LYS A 77 -2.42 -1.95 -3.95
C LYS A 77 -2.00 -3.43 -4.01
N ILE A 78 -2.95 -4.35 -4.20
CA ILE A 78 -2.64 -5.78 -4.33
C ILE A 78 -1.82 -6.04 -5.60
N GLN A 79 -2.13 -5.38 -6.72
CA GLN A 79 -1.37 -5.51 -7.96
C GLN A 79 0.07 -4.99 -7.79
N SER A 80 0.28 -3.89 -7.06
CA SER A 80 1.62 -3.38 -6.77
C SER A 80 2.47 -4.37 -5.95
N ILE A 81 1.85 -5.10 -5.01
CA ILE A 81 2.50 -6.15 -4.22
C ILE A 81 2.90 -7.34 -5.11
N ASP A 82 2.03 -7.75 -6.03
CA ASP A 82 2.30 -8.83 -6.97
C ASP A 82 3.48 -8.47 -7.91
N LEU A 83 3.46 -7.26 -8.47
CA LEU A 83 4.55 -6.75 -9.30
C LEU A 83 5.88 -6.73 -8.52
N ALA A 84 5.88 -6.19 -7.29
CA ALA A 84 7.06 -6.15 -6.45
C ALA A 84 7.61 -7.54 -6.15
N THR A 85 6.73 -8.50 -5.84
CA THR A 85 7.11 -9.88 -5.56
C THR A 85 7.82 -10.51 -6.76
N LYS A 86 7.26 -10.37 -7.97
CA LYS A 86 7.84 -10.89 -9.20
C LYS A 86 9.22 -10.30 -9.49
N VAL A 87 9.37 -8.97 -9.36
CA VAL A 87 10.64 -8.28 -9.60
C VAL A 87 11.72 -8.74 -8.61
N LEU A 88 11.38 -8.84 -7.32
CA LEU A 88 12.30 -9.28 -6.28
C LEU A 88 12.73 -10.74 -6.48
N GLU A 89 11.80 -11.63 -6.79
CA GLU A 89 12.10 -13.05 -7.05
C GLU A 89 13.01 -13.23 -8.26
N ALA A 90 12.80 -12.48 -9.35
CA ALA A 90 13.67 -12.53 -10.53
C ALA A 90 15.07 -11.98 -10.23
N ASN A 91 15.13 -10.88 -9.48
CA ASN A 91 16.40 -10.32 -9.04
C ASN A 91 17.19 -11.31 -8.17
N ASP A 92 16.53 -11.98 -7.22
CA ASP A 92 17.14 -12.98 -6.34
C ASP A 92 17.64 -14.20 -7.14
N LYS A 93 16.86 -14.70 -8.10
CA LYS A 93 17.28 -15.78 -9.00
C LYS A 93 18.54 -15.40 -9.79
N TRP A 94 18.59 -14.18 -10.31
CA TRP A 94 19.75 -13.66 -11.01
C TRP A 94 20.99 -13.56 -10.10
N ASP A 95 20.83 -12.98 -8.91
CA ASP A 95 21.93 -12.80 -7.95
C ASP A 95 22.47 -14.14 -7.41
N ASN A 96 21.62 -15.17 -7.36
CA ASN A 96 22.01 -16.52 -6.97
C ASN A 96 22.55 -17.38 -8.13
N GLU A 97 22.59 -16.86 -9.35
CA GLU A 97 22.97 -17.58 -10.56
C GLU A 97 22.02 -18.78 -10.88
N ASP A 98 20.74 -18.67 -10.44
CA ASP A 98 19.71 -19.70 -10.67
C ASP A 98 19.09 -19.62 -12.07
N ILE A 99 19.24 -18.47 -12.74
CA ILE A 99 18.78 -18.23 -14.11
C ILE A 99 19.92 -17.69 -14.97
N THR A 100 19.83 -17.94 -16.29
CA THR A 100 20.78 -17.43 -17.27
C THR A 100 20.57 -15.95 -17.53
N TYR A 101 21.60 -15.28 -18.08
CA TYR A 101 21.48 -13.87 -18.49
C TYR A 101 20.31 -13.61 -19.43
N GLN A 102 20.06 -14.54 -20.38
CA GLN A 102 18.95 -14.38 -21.32
C GLN A 102 17.60 -14.49 -20.62
N GLU A 103 17.44 -15.47 -19.71
CA GLU A 103 16.22 -15.61 -18.89
C GLU A 103 15.99 -14.37 -18.02
N ALA A 104 17.02 -13.88 -17.33
CA ALA A 104 16.90 -12.66 -16.54
C ALA A 104 16.46 -11.47 -17.41
N LYS A 105 17.10 -11.29 -18.58
CA LYS A 105 16.75 -10.22 -19.52
C LYS A 105 15.31 -10.32 -20.00
N ASP A 106 14.82 -11.52 -20.27
CA ASP A 106 13.46 -11.74 -20.72
C ASP A 106 12.45 -11.51 -19.57
N GLU A 107 12.75 -11.95 -18.33
CA GLU A 107 11.93 -11.67 -17.15
C GLU A 107 11.84 -10.15 -16.88
N PHE A 108 12.97 -9.43 -16.88
CA PHE A 108 12.96 -7.96 -16.65
C PHE A 108 12.27 -7.19 -17.79
N ALA A 109 12.33 -7.68 -19.04
CA ALA A 109 11.56 -7.07 -20.13
C ALA A 109 10.04 -7.24 -19.94
N ASN A 110 9.59 -8.39 -19.43
CA ASN A 110 8.17 -8.62 -19.12
C ASN A 110 7.68 -7.71 -18.00
N PHE A 111 8.54 -7.36 -17.01
CA PHE A 111 8.14 -6.43 -15.94
C PHE A 111 7.89 -5.02 -16.44
N ILE A 112 8.53 -4.59 -17.52
CA ILE A 112 8.22 -3.30 -18.17
C ILE A 112 6.79 -3.32 -18.72
N GLU A 113 6.38 -4.43 -19.35
CA GLU A 113 5.01 -4.59 -19.86
C GLU A 113 4.00 -4.64 -18.69
N ASP A 114 4.28 -5.42 -17.63
CA ASP A 114 3.44 -5.51 -16.43
C ASP A 114 3.31 -4.13 -15.74
N ALA A 115 4.40 -3.38 -15.63
CA ALA A 115 4.40 -2.04 -15.02
C ALA A 115 3.68 -1.01 -15.89
N GLN A 116 3.78 -1.08 -17.22
CA GLN A 116 3.01 -0.24 -18.12
C GLN A 116 1.51 -0.51 -17.95
N GLN A 117 1.10 -1.77 -17.91
CA GLN A 117 -0.29 -2.13 -17.66
C GLN A 117 -0.76 -1.65 -16.28
N PHE A 118 0.10 -1.70 -15.27
CA PHE A 118 -0.19 -1.15 -13.95
C PHE A 118 -0.46 0.36 -14.00
N VAL A 119 0.37 1.15 -14.71
CA VAL A 119 0.14 2.58 -14.93
C VAL A 119 -1.21 2.84 -15.59
N GLU A 120 -1.56 2.06 -16.62
CA GLU A 120 -2.86 2.18 -17.31
C GLU A 120 -4.01 1.89 -16.35
N THR A 121 -3.89 0.85 -15.52
CA THR A 121 -4.91 0.48 -14.51
C THR A 121 -5.10 1.57 -13.46
N VAL A 122 -4.01 2.15 -12.94
CA VAL A 122 -4.06 3.26 -11.96
C VAL A 122 -4.63 4.54 -12.60
N SER A 123 -4.48 4.72 -13.91
CA SER A 123 -4.94 5.93 -14.59
C SER A 123 -6.44 5.97 -14.84
N GLU A 124 -7.10 4.82 -14.97
CA GLU A 124 -8.52 4.70 -15.30
C GLU A 124 -9.19 3.46 -14.65
N PRO A 125 -10.39 3.62 -14.06
CA PRO A 125 -11.15 4.86 -13.88
C PRO A 125 -10.58 5.71 -12.73
N GLY A 126 -10.64 7.04 -12.90
CA GLY A 126 -10.22 7.96 -11.84
C GLY A 126 -11.30 8.18 -10.76
N PRO A 127 -11.00 8.96 -9.72
CA PRO A 127 -11.91 9.27 -8.64
C PRO A 127 -13.08 10.15 -9.10
N PRO A 128 -14.20 10.18 -8.35
CA PRO A 128 -15.29 11.10 -8.60
C PRO A 128 -14.79 12.55 -8.62
N THR A 129 -15.04 13.27 -9.70
CA THR A 129 -14.51 14.63 -9.91
C THR A 129 -15.05 15.68 -8.94
N THR A 130 -16.16 15.37 -8.25
CA THR A 130 -16.76 16.21 -7.19
C THR A 130 -15.93 16.27 -5.93
N PHE A 131 -14.97 15.35 -5.73
CA PHE A 131 -14.13 15.24 -4.54
C PHE A 131 -12.69 15.69 -4.85
N ALA A 132 -12.44 17.01 -4.83
CA ALA A 132 -11.14 17.59 -5.19
C ALA A 132 -9.95 16.99 -4.41
N GLY A 133 -10.15 16.56 -3.17
CA GLY A 133 -9.12 15.89 -2.36
C GLY A 133 -8.75 14.53 -2.95
N LEU A 134 -9.72 13.73 -3.36
CA LEU A 134 -9.48 12.44 -4.01
C LEU A 134 -8.80 12.61 -5.36
N VAL A 135 -9.23 13.60 -6.16
CA VAL A 135 -8.59 13.90 -7.46
C VAL A 135 -7.11 14.20 -7.28
N LYS A 136 -6.76 15.05 -6.29
CA LYS A 136 -5.36 15.37 -6.01
C LYS A 136 -4.56 14.13 -5.57
N SER A 137 -5.11 13.34 -4.66
CA SER A 137 -4.44 12.14 -4.17
C SER A 137 -4.26 11.08 -5.27
N HIS A 138 -5.21 10.98 -6.20
CA HIS A 138 -5.11 10.10 -7.34
C HIS A 138 -4.01 10.52 -8.32
N GLU A 139 -3.83 11.82 -8.57
CA GLU A 139 -2.69 12.31 -9.38
C GLU A 139 -1.34 11.98 -8.74
N GLU A 140 -1.27 11.95 -7.41
CA GLU A 140 -0.07 11.49 -6.68
C GLU A 140 0.15 9.98 -6.87
N LEU A 141 -0.92 9.14 -6.85
CA LEU A 141 -0.84 7.71 -7.16
C LEU A 141 -0.36 7.45 -8.60
N LYS A 142 -0.91 8.18 -9.58
CA LYS A 142 -0.47 8.09 -10.98
C LYS A 142 1.03 8.41 -11.12
N SER A 143 1.48 9.49 -10.49
CA SER A 143 2.89 9.86 -10.52
C SER A 143 3.79 8.78 -9.91
N LEU A 144 3.36 8.11 -8.84
CA LEU A 144 4.09 6.99 -8.24
C LEU A 144 4.10 5.76 -9.14
N ALA A 145 2.98 5.45 -9.82
CA ALA A 145 2.93 4.36 -10.79
C ALA A 145 3.87 4.61 -11.99
N GLU A 146 3.96 5.86 -12.50
CA GLU A 146 4.91 6.25 -13.54
C GLU A 146 6.36 6.10 -13.09
N LEU A 147 6.68 6.41 -11.82
CA LEU A 147 8.02 6.18 -11.27
C LEU A 147 8.34 4.69 -11.15
N ILE A 148 7.39 3.87 -10.72
CA ILE A 148 7.54 2.41 -10.67
C ILE A 148 7.83 1.85 -12.06
N PHE A 149 7.11 2.32 -13.08
CA PHE A 149 7.38 1.94 -14.47
C PHE A 149 8.79 2.33 -14.91
N ALA A 150 9.21 3.57 -14.67
CA ALA A 150 10.55 4.04 -15.01
C ALA A 150 11.65 3.22 -14.30
N ASP A 151 11.43 2.81 -13.05
CA ASP A 151 12.36 1.95 -12.32
C ASP A 151 12.49 0.56 -12.94
N THR A 152 11.42 -0.01 -13.54
CA THR A 152 11.52 -1.29 -14.26
C THR A 152 12.35 -1.18 -15.54
N GLU A 153 12.28 -0.05 -16.25
CA GLU A 153 13.17 0.23 -17.38
C GLU A 153 14.63 0.32 -16.93
N GLU A 154 14.89 1.06 -15.83
CA GLU A 154 16.24 1.18 -15.26
C GLU A 154 16.80 -0.16 -14.74
N LEU A 155 15.95 -1.06 -14.23
CA LEU A 155 16.37 -2.41 -13.84
C LEU A 155 16.90 -3.20 -15.04
N LEU A 156 16.20 -3.18 -16.19
CA LEU A 156 16.65 -3.85 -17.40
C LEU A 156 17.91 -3.20 -17.97
N GLU A 157 17.99 -1.87 -17.99
CA GLU A 157 19.20 -1.17 -18.41
C GLU A 157 20.38 -1.47 -17.49
N GLY A 158 20.16 -1.52 -16.17
CA GLY A 158 21.18 -1.90 -15.20
C GLY A 158 21.67 -3.34 -15.38
N LEU A 159 20.76 -4.29 -15.70
CA LEU A 159 21.11 -5.67 -16.01
C LEU A 159 22.01 -5.78 -17.27
N THR A 160 21.72 -4.95 -18.28
CA THR A 160 22.43 -4.98 -19.56
C THR A 160 23.66 -4.08 -19.60
N SER A 161 23.87 -3.26 -18.56
CA SER A 161 25.03 -2.37 -18.47
C SER A 161 26.34 -3.14 -18.26
N SER A 162 27.46 -2.48 -18.56
CA SER A 162 28.79 -3.06 -18.34
C SER A 162 29.37 -2.73 -16.96
N ASP A 163 28.56 -2.17 -16.07
CA ASP A 163 28.98 -1.86 -14.70
C ASP A 163 29.01 -3.11 -13.80
N THR A 164 29.35 -2.92 -12.54
CA THR A 164 29.43 -4.01 -11.55
C THR A 164 28.06 -4.35 -10.93
N GLY A 165 26.96 -3.93 -11.55
CA GLY A 165 25.58 -4.11 -11.05
C GLY A 165 25.11 -2.96 -10.15
N GLU A 166 25.86 -1.87 -10.04
CA GLU A 166 25.51 -0.71 -9.22
C GLU A 166 24.23 -0.04 -9.72
N ARG A 167 24.07 0.10 -11.05
CA ARG A 167 22.88 0.70 -11.67
C ARG A 167 21.63 -0.12 -11.37
N ARG A 168 21.70 -1.45 -11.54
CA ARG A 168 20.60 -2.35 -11.24
C ARG A 168 20.23 -2.32 -9.75
N SER A 169 21.21 -2.31 -8.86
CA SER A 169 20.96 -2.23 -7.41
C SER A 169 20.28 -0.91 -7.03
N ALA A 170 20.72 0.21 -7.59
CA ALA A 170 20.10 1.51 -7.35
C ALA A 170 18.67 1.58 -7.89
N ALA A 171 18.42 1.01 -9.07
CA ALA A 171 17.07 0.91 -9.64
C ALA A 171 16.15 0.03 -8.79
N LEU A 172 16.64 -1.08 -8.23
CA LEU A 172 15.89 -1.95 -7.34
C LEU A 172 15.53 -1.25 -6.02
N ASP A 173 16.45 -0.48 -5.46
CA ASP A 173 16.19 0.31 -4.25
C ASP A 173 15.13 1.40 -4.51
N SER A 174 15.21 2.08 -5.67
CA SER A 174 14.22 3.07 -6.11
C SER A 174 12.85 2.45 -6.31
N PHE A 175 12.78 1.34 -7.04
CA PHE A 175 11.57 0.57 -7.27
C PHE A 175 10.87 0.18 -5.95
N ASN A 176 11.61 -0.41 -5.02
CA ASN A 176 11.07 -0.81 -3.73
C ASN A 176 10.56 0.40 -2.92
N ASN A 177 11.26 1.51 -2.96
CA ASN A 177 10.84 2.74 -2.31
C ASN A 177 9.53 3.28 -2.91
N ASN A 178 9.41 3.32 -4.25
CA ASN A 178 8.23 3.84 -4.94
C ASN A 178 7.01 2.91 -4.76
N ILE A 179 7.20 1.59 -4.73
CA ILE A 179 6.16 0.62 -4.35
C ILE A 179 5.64 0.89 -2.92
N ASN A 180 6.53 1.08 -1.96
CA ASN A 180 6.12 1.38 -0.58
C ASN A 180 5.36 2.70 -0.48
N LEU A 181 5.83 3.75 -1.13
CA LEU A 181 5.15 5.06 -1.16
C LEU A 181 3.76 4.97 -1.81
N PHE A 182 3.62 4.18 -2.87
CA PHE A 182 2.33 3.93 -3.52
C PHE A 182 1.34 3.25 -2.56
N GLN A 183 1.78 2.21 -1.86
CA GLN A 183 0.95 1.48 -0.90
C GLN A 183 0.57 2.35 0.31
N GLU A 184 1.52 3.11 0.85
CA GLU A 184 1.29 4.05 1.95
C GLU A 184 0.28 5.14 1.55
N LYS A 185 0.37 5.62 0.30
CA LYS A 185 -0.57 6.61 -0.21
C LYS A 185 -1.99 6.08 -0.32
N ILE A 186 -2.17 4.84 -0.74
CA ILE A 186 -3.48 4.19 -0.74
C ILE A 186 -4.02 4.05 0.68
N ASP A 187 -3.20 3.60 1.63
CA ASP A 187 -3.61 3.48 3.03
C ASP A 187 -4.03 4.83 3.62
N GLU A 188 -3.32 5.92 3.29
CA GLU A 188 -3.68 7.28 3.68
C GLU A 188 -5.05 7.68 3.11
N ILE A 189 -5.28 7.46 1.80
CA ILE A 189 -6.55 7.79 1.14
C ILE A 189 -7.71 7.02 1.79
N VAL A 190 -7.54 5.72 2.00
CA VAL A 190 -8.57 4.88 2.61
C VAL A 190 -8.84 5.34 4.05
N ALA A 191 -7.81 5.55 4.86
CA ALA A 191 -7.94 5.95 6.25
C ALA A 191 -8.68 7.29 6.40
N ILE A 192 -8.33 8.31 5.60
CA ILE A 192 -8.96 9.63 5.65
C ILE A 192 -10.46 9.55 5.31
N ASN A 193 -10.84 8.71 4.35
CA ASN A 193 -12.21 8.63 3.87
C ASN A 193 -13.10 7.64 4.66
N THR A 194 -12.52 6.74 5.46
CA THR A 194 -13.28 5.76 6.26
C THR A 194 -13.36 6.11 7.74
N SER A 195 -12.63 7.12 8.22
CA SER A 195 -12.57 7.54 9.64
C SER A 195 -13.63 8.59 10.02
N GLY A 196 -14.77 8.68 9.31
CA GLY A 196 -15.86 9.64 9.52
C GLY A 196 -16.94 9.17 10.47
#